data_b995f6242f9b56a78c034636276f18eb
#
_entry.id   b995f6242f9b56a78c034636276f18eb
#
_cell.length_a   1.000
_cell.length_b   1.000
_cell.length_c   1.000
_cell.angle_alpha   90.00
_cell.angle_beta   90.00
_cell.angle_gamma   90.00
#
_symmetry.space_group_name_H-M   'P 1'
#
loop_
_entity.id
_entity.type
_entity.pdbx_description
1 polymer ?
#
loop_
_entity_poly.entity_id
_entity_poly.type
_entity_poly.pdbx_seq_one_letter_code
_entity_poly.pdbx_strand_id
1 'polypeptide(L)'
;MKRISLILLLFSCNFLVSQRIALVGGTLIDGYGNAPIYDSVILINDETIIDIGTVGNIVVPEEYEVVSTEGMSVMPGLWDMHVHLMINGHSDYAYWDKTYPKLFKDVIMPSSAHQLLMAGVTSARDLGGPLEESLEVRDMINSGKIPGPTMYMSGPFVQKKPYPGTELFRWGVNGEKDARNKIRILAKAGVDLIKLIDQDQMTFEELSAIVDEAHKHNLKVVAHAHRPCLLYTSPSPRDPHLS
;
A
#
# COMPACT_ATOMS: atom_id res chain seq x y z
N MET A 1 -29.72 -56.42 14.44
CA MET A 1 -29.16 -55.39 15.35
C MET A 1 -28.43 -54.34 14.51
N LYS A 2 -29.07 -53.19 14.26
CA LYS A 2 -28.46 -52.08 13.50
C LYS A 2 -27.71 -51.16 14.48
N ARG A 3 -26.41 -51.03 14.32
CA ARG A 3 -25.60 -50.08 15.08
C ARG A 3 -25.76 -48.68 14.47
N ILE A 4 -26.37 -47.75 15.21
CA ILE A 4 -26.46 -46.34 14.88
C ILE A 4 -25.16 -45.72 15.37
N SER A 5 -24.26 -45.31 14.46
CA SER A 5 -23.09 -44.52 14.79
C SER A 5 -23.52 -43.05 14.91
N LEU A 6 -23.47 -42.53 16.12
CA LEU A 6 -23.71 -41.15 16.45
C LEU A 6 -22.42 -40.38 16.10
N ILE A 7 -22.43 -39.63 14.97
CA ILE A 7 -21.35 -38.72 14.61
C ILE A 7 -21.57 -37.42 15.40
N LEU A 8 -20.74 -37.21 16.44
CA LEU A 8 -20.68 -35.95 17.18
C LEU A 8 -19.95 -34.93 16.30
N LEU A 9 -20.68 -34.00 15.66
CA LEU A 9 -20.11 -32.83 15.00
C LEU A 9 -19.68 -31.87 16.11
N LEU A 10 -18.39 -31.83 16.42
CA LEU A 10 -17.79 -30.77 17.23
C LEU A 10 -17.73 -29.50 16.39
N PHE A 11 -18.72 -28.64 16.56
CA PHE A 11 -18.64 -27.24 16.13
C PHE A 11 -17.58 -26.54 17.00
N SER A 12 -16.36 -26.40 16.52
CA SER A 12 -15.40 -25.47 17.10
C SER A 12 -15.90 -24.06 16.83
N CYS A 13 -16.64 -23.49 17.76
CA CYS A 13 -16.92 -22.06 17.79
C CYS A 13 -15.58 -21.35 18.03
N ASN A 14 -14.94 -20.85 16.98
CA ASN A 14 -13.87 -19.87 17.14
C ASN A 14 -14.54 -18.60 17.67
N PHE A 15 -14.51 -18.39 18.97
CA PHE A 15 -14.80 -17.09 19.55
C PHE A 15 -13.69 -16.15 19.07
N LEU A 16 -14.00 -15.26 18.13
CA LEU A 16 -13.21 -14.09 17.85
C LEU A 16 -13.23 -13.27 19.15
N VAL A 17 -12.17 -13.42 19.96
CA VAL A 17 -11.97 -12.56 21.12
C VAL A 17 -11.58 -11.20 20.56
N SER A 18 -12.42 -10.21 20.73
CA SER A 18 -12.13 -8.82 20.39
C SER A 18 -10.84 -8.39 21.09
N GLN A 19 -9.86 -7.92 20.34
CA GLN A 19 -8.61 -7.42 20.89
C GLN A 19 -8.85 -6.00 21.43
N ARG A 20 -8.67 -5.80 22.72
CA ARG A 20 -8.82 -4.51 23.39
C ARG A 20 -7.49 -4.08 23.94
N ILE A 21 -6.94 -2.98 23.42
CA ILE A 21 -5.63 -2.46 23.79
C ILE A 21 -5.79 -1.03 24.29
N ALA A 22 -5.12 -0.71 25.40
CA ALA A 22 -4.95 0.65 25.87
C ALA A 22 -3.47 1.03 25.79
N LEU A 23 -3.13 2.03 24.98
CA LEU A 23 -1.81 2.65 24.96
C LEU A 23 -1.78 3.75 26.03
N VAL A 24 -0.86 3.68 27.00
CA VAL A 24 -0.90 4.54 28.20
C VAL A 24 0.44 5.18 28.48
N GLY A 25 0.45 6.51 28.74
CA GLY A 25 1.58 7.26 29.29
C GLY A 25 2.48 7.95 28.25
N GLY A 26 2.25 7.74 26.96
CA GLY A 26 3.05 8.33 25.89
C GLY A 26 2.65 9.77 25.54
N THR A 27 3.43 10.39 24.65
CA THR A 27 3.06 11.67 24.04
C THR A 27 2.37 11.39 22.69
N LEU A 28 1.07 11.67 22.60
CA LEU A 28 0.33 11.53 21.35
C LEU A 28 0.54 12.74 20.45
N ILE A 29 0.93 12.47 19.20
CA ILE A 29 1.03 13.42 18.08
C ILE A 29 0.04 12.98 17.02
N ASP A 30 -1.05 13.73 16.82
CA ASP A 30 -2.18 13.30 15.99
C ASP A 30 -1.99 13.45 14.47
N GLY A 31 -0.93 14.13 14.05
CA GLY A 31 -0.63 14.39 12.63
C GLY A 31 -1.43 15.53 12.00
N TYR A 32 -2.36 16.16 12.72
CA TYR A 32 -3.18 17.29 12.22
C TYR A 32 -2.62 18.67 12.56
N GLY A 33 -1.49 18.72 13.29
CA GLY A 33 -0.86 19.97 13.72
C GLY A 33 -1.42 20.53 15.01
N ASN A 34 -2.22 19.77 15.73
CA ASN A 34 -2.63 20.12 17.09
C ASN A 34 -1.47 20.00 18.09
N ALA A 35 -1.63 20.62 19.27
CA ALA A 35 -0.66 20.47 20.35
C ALA A 35 -0.58 19.00 20.78
N PRO A 36 0.64 18.46 21.05
CA PRO A 36 0.79 17.10 21.55
C PRO A 36 0.04 16.88 22.86
N ILE A 37 -0.54 15.68 23.02
CA ILE A 37 -1.20 15.27 24.26
C ILE A 37 -0.19 14.44 25.07
N TYR A 38 0.25 14.97 26.19
CA TYR A 38 1.15 14.30 27.12
C TYR A 38 0.38 13.36 28.03
N ASP A 39 1.06 12.31 28.53
CA ASP A 39 0.45 11.28 29.37
C ASP A 39 -0.84 10.71 28.74
N SER A 40 -0.80 10.46 27.44
CA SER A 40 -1.97 10.07 26.66
C SER A 40 -2.48 8.68 27.03
N VAL A 41 -3.79 8.51 26.93
CA VAL A 41 -4.47 7.21 26.95
C VAL A 41 -5.24 7.06 25.65
N ILE A 42 -5.00 5.96 24.93
CA ILE A 42 -5.69 5.65 23.67
C ILE A 42 -6.32 4.28 23.83
N LEU A 43 -7.65 4.21 23.79
CA LEU A 43 -8.40 2.96 23.84
C LEU A 43 -8.68 2.46 22.44
N ILE A 44 -8.27 1.23 22.16
CA ILE A 44 -8.42 0.58 20.84
C ILE A 44 -9.23 -0.70 21.04
N ASN A 45 -10.27 -0.86 20.21
CA ASN A 45 -11.05 -2.07 20.13
C ASN A 45 -10.96 -2.62 18.70
N ASP A 46 -10.31 -3.75 18.55
CA ASP A 46 -9.92 -4.32 17.25
C ASP A 46 -9.15 -3.31 16.40
N GLU A 47 -9.71 -2.84 15.30
CA GLU A 47 -9.09 -1.88 14.37
C GLU A 47 -9.57 -0.43 14.58
N THR A 48 -10.29 -0.16 15.68
CA THR A 48 -10.92 1.15 15.90
C THR A 48 -10.43 1.81 17.17
N ILE A 49 -9.99 3.07 17.07
CA ILE A 49 -9.75 3.92 18.23
C ILE A 49 -11.11 4.34 18.80
N ILE A 50 -11.38 3.97 20.05
CA ILE A 50 -12.66 4.20 20.73
C ILE A 50 -12.63 5.52 21.49
N ASP A 51 -11.51 5.83 22.15
CA ASP A 51 -11.38 7.04 22.96
C ASP A 51 -9.93 7.50 23.05
N ILE A 52 -9.72 8.80 23.24
CA ILE A 52 -8.41 9.42 23.41
C ILE A 52 -8.51 10.48 24.52
N GLY A 53 -7.62 10.39 25.49
CA GLY A 53 -7.51 11.38 26.55
C GLY A 53 -6.17 11.28 27.28
N THR A 54 -6.18 11.54 28.58
CA THR A 54 -4.96 11.55 29.40
C THR A 54 -5.13 10.65 30.62
N VAL A 55 -3.99 10.24 31.21
CA VAL A 55 -3.97 9.56 32.50
C VAL A 55 -4.68 10.45 33.54
N GLY A 56 -5.63 9.85 34.26
CA GLY A 56 -6.49 10.55 35.23
C GLY A 56 -7.82 11.07 34.64
N ASN A 57 -7.94 11.23 33.33
CA ASN A 57 -9.21 11.61 32.68
C ASN A 57 -9.93 10.41 32.06
N ILE A 58 -9.19 9.42 31.58
CA ILE A 58 -9.75 8.17 31.08
C ILE A 58 -9.44 7.04 32.06
N VAL A 59 -10.48 6.32 32.47
CA VAL A 59 -10.35 5.07 33.21
C VAL A 59 -10.23 3.93 32.19
N VAL A 60 -9.10 3.24 32.22
CA VAL A 60 -8.92 2.05 31.36
C VAL A 60 -9.73 0.90 31.94
N PRO A 61 -10.70 0.33 31.18
CA PRO A 61 -11.47 -0.81 31.65
C PRO A 61 -10.61 -2.05 31.86
N GLU A 62 -10.98 -2.90 32.82
CA GLU A 62 -10.19 -4.10 33.22
C GLU A 62 -9.97 -5.10 32.08
N GLU A 63 -10.86 -5.11 31.11
CA GLU A 63 -10.77 -6.00 29.94
C GLU A 63 -9.78 -5.55 28.86
N TYR A 64 -9.11 -4.40 29.04
CA TYR A 64 -8.10 -3.91 28.10
C TYR A 64 -6.70 -4.40 28.49
N GLU A 65 -5.96 -4.90 27.50
CA GLU A 65 -4.51 -5.09 27.63
C GLU A 65 -3.82 -3.73 27.66
N VAL A 66 -3.14 -3.43 28.75
CA VAL A 66 -2.42 -2.17 28.88
C VAL A 66 -1.01 -2.29 28.32
N VAL A 67 -0.72 -1.50 27.29
CA VAL A 67 0.62 -1.33 26.71
C VAL A 67 1.17 0.01 27.17
N SER A 68 2.23 -0.01 28.00
CA SER A 68 2.91 1.21 28.40
C SER A 68 3.64 1.83 27.22
N THR A 69 3.34 3.11 26.98
CA THR A 69 4.04 3.96 26.01
C THR A 69 4.78 5.08 26.71
N GLU A 70 5.04 4.95 28.00
CA GLU A 70 5.75 5.95 28.80
C GLU A 70 7.14 6.27 28.19
N GLY A 71 7.45 7.54 28.03
CA GLY A 71 8.67 8.01 27.38
C GLY A 71 8.69 7.86 25.85
N MET A 72 7.62 7.34 25.23
CA MET A 72 7.50 7.19 23.78
C MET A 72 6.61 8.26 23.16
N SER A 73 6.77 8.48 21.86
CA SER A 73 5.81 9.21 21.04
C SER A 73 4.89 8.23 20.32
N VAL A 74 3.59 8.45 20.45
CA VAL A 74 2.56 7.69 19.72
C VAL A 74 2.04 8.59 18.60
N MET A 75 2.03 8.07 17.38
CA MET A 75 1.63 8.82 16.20
C MET A 75 0.93 7.90 15.19
N PRO A 76 0.11 8.45 14.27
CA PRO A 76 -0.41 7.67 13.15
C PRO A 76 0.71 7.01 12.37
N GLY A 77 0.46 5.80 11.86
CA GLY A 77 1.40 5.11 11.00
C GLY A 77 1.75 5.92 9.76
N LEU A 78 3.00 5.80 9.30
CA LEU A 78 3.48 6.53 8.14
C LEU A 78 2.88 5.97 6.85
N TRP A 79 2.64 6.87 5.88
CA TRP A 79 2.29 6.51 4.51
C TRP A 79 3.49 6.74 3.58
N ASP A 80 3.94 5.67 2.90
CA ASP A 80 4.88 5.84 1.79
C ASP A 80 4.14 5.78 0.46
N MET A 81 4.08 6.93 -0.21
CA MET A 81 3.29 7.08 -1.43
C MET A 81 4.03 6.64 -2.69
N HIS A 82 5.29 6.20 -2.58
CA HIS A 82 6.09 5.81 -3.74
C HIS A 82 7.17 4.78 -3.38
N VAL A 83 6.80 3.52 -3.37
CA VAL A 83 7.73 2.42 -3.18
C VAL A 83 7.80 1.53 -4.41
N HIS A 84 8.81 0.65 -4.45
CA HIS A 84 8.96 -0.45 -5.38
C HIS A 84 9.45 -1.67 -4.60
N LEU A 85 8.55 -2.57 -4.22
CA LEU A 85 8.89 -3.72 -3.39
C LEU A 85 9.86 -4.69 -4.08
N MET A 86 9.83 -4.75 -5.42
CA MET A 86 10.73 -5.61 -6.19
C MET A 86 12.15 -5.06 -6.29
N ILE A 87 12.35 -3.74 -6.09
CA ILE A 87 13.65 -3.08 -6.19
C ILE A 87 14.23 -2.94 -4.80
N ASN A 88 15.33 -3.62 -4.55
CA ASN A 88 16.12 -3.36 -3.37
C ASN A 88 17.21 -2.33 -3.70
N GLY A 89 17.67 -1.56 -2.71
CA GLY A 89 18.75 -0.57 -2.89
C GLY A 89 20.01 -1.20 -3.49
N HIS A 90 20.08 -1.22 -4.81
CA HIS A 90 21.11 -1.88 -5.59
C HIS A 90 21.66 -0.95 -6.66
N SER A 91 22.97 -0.96 -6.89
CA SER A 91 23.61 -0.08 -7.86
C SER A 91 23.56 -0.59 -9.31
N ASP A 92 23.28 -1.88 -9.50
CA ASP A 92 23.21 -2.55 -10.81
C ASP A 92 21.81 -3.14 -11.03
N TYR A 93 20.86 -2.28 -11.44
CA TYR A 93 19.49 -2.71 -11.71
C TYR A 93 19.39 -3.68 -12.90
N ALA A 94 20.26 -3.56 -13.91
CA ALA A 94 20.22 -4.45 -15.06
C ALA A 94 20.59 -5.89 -14.66
N TYR A 95 21.52 -6.05 -13.73
CA TYR A 95 21.85 -7.35 -13.15
C TYR A 95 20.69 -7.86 -12.27
N TRP A 96 20.13 -7.01 -11.42
CA TRP A 96 19.03 -7.33 -10.51
C TRP A 96 17.79 -7.83 -11.26
N ASP A 97 17.31 -7.04 -12.20
CA ASP A 97 16.11 -7.32 -12.98
C ASP A 97 16.23 -8.62 -13.81
N LYS A 98 17.44 -9.00 -14.17
CA LYS A 98 17.72 -10.21 -14.93
C LYS A 98 17.91 -11.44 -14.04
N THR A 99 18.48 -11.26 -12.86
CA THR A 99 18.91 -12.37 -12.00
C THR A 99 17.82 -12.86 -11.07
N TYR A 100 17.01 -11.96 -10.50
CA TYR A 100 16.11 -12.24 -9.39
C TYR A 100 14.61 -12.24 -9.64
N PRO A 101 14.06 -12.17 -10.87
CA PRO A 101 12.59 -12.13 -11.08
C PRO A 101 11.85 -13.29 -10.40
N LYS A 102 12.44 -14.48 -10.40
CA LYS A 102 11.85 -15.68 -9.77
C LYS A 102 11.73 -15.57 -8.24
N LEU A 103 12.43 -14.64 -7.62
CA LEU A 103 12.43 -14.41 -6.17
C LEU A 103 11.55 -13.21 -5.77
N PHE A 104 11.01 -12.46 -6.73
CA PHE A 104 10.25 -11.25 -6.43
C PHE A 104 9.07 -11.54 -5.49
N LYS A 105 8.22 -12.48 -5.85
CA LYS A 105 7.01 -12.80 -5.10
C LYS A 105 7.28 -13.41 -3.73
N ASP A 106 8.14 -14.43 -3.69
CA ASP A 106 8.24 -15.28 -2.50
C ASP A 106 9.29 -14.80 -1.49
N VAL A 107 10.20 -13.92 -1.91
CA VAL A 107 11.30 -13.47 -1.04
C VAL A 107 11.43 -11.96 -1.01
N ILE A 108 11.65 -11.31 -2.16
CA ILE A 108 12.08 -9.91 -2.21
C ILE A 108 10.96 -8.97 -1.78
N MET A 109 9.81 -9.06 -2.43
CA MET A 109 8.68 -8.16 -2.14
C MET A 109 8.14 -8.35 -0.71
N PRO A 110 7.95 -9.58 -0.19
CA PRO A 110 7.59 -9.77 1.23
C PRO A 110 8.63 -9.19 2.20
N SER A 111 9.92 -9.38 1.92
CA SER A 111 11.00 -8.84 2.78
C SER A 111 11.00 -7.31 2.77
N SER A 112 10.84 -6.69 1.59
CA SER A 112 10.75 -5.23 1.46
C SER A 112 9.52 -4.67 2.19
N ALA A 113 8.37 -5.32 2.06
CA ALA A 113 7.15 -4.93 2.77
C ALA A 113 7.32 -5.03 4.29
N HIS A 114 7.94 -6.10 4.78
CA HIS A 114 8.24 -6.25 6.20
C HIS A 114 9.19 -5.16 6.71
N GLN A 115 10.22 -4.79 5.93
CA GLN A 115 11.13 -3.69 6.29
C GLN A 115 10.41 -2.34 6.38
N LEU A 116 9.48 -2.05 5.46
CA LEU A 116 8.63 -0.86 5.53
C LEU A 116 7.82 -0.82 6.83
N LEU A 117 7.17 -1.93 7.17
CA LEU A 117 6.39 -2.04 8.41
C LEU A 117 7.27 -1.82 9.65
N MET A 118 8.46 -2.43 9.69
CA MET A 118 9.42 -2.25 10.79
C MET A 118 9.96 -0.82 10.90
N ALA A 119 9.91 -0.04 9.81
CA ALA A 119 10.25 1.38 9.80
C ALA A 119 9.08 2.29 10.19
N GLY A 120 7.91 1.73 10.58
CA GLY A 120 6.72 2.49 10.96
C GLY A 120 5.81 2.89 9.79
N VAL A 121 6.09 2.41 8.58
CA VAL A 121 5.20 2.60 7.43
C VAL A 121 4.07 1.58 7.51
N THR A 122 2.84 2.05 7.74
CA THR A 122 1.65 1.20 7.89
C THR A 122 0.81 1.14 6.62
N SER A 123 1.06 2.01 5.66
CA SER A 123 0.43 1.99 4.35
C SER A 123 1.41 2.43 3.27
N ALA A 124 1.39 1.76 2.12
CA ALA A 124 2.30 2.10 1.04
C ALA A 124 1.68 1.91 -0.35
N ARG A 125 2.19 2.65 -1.30
CA ARG A 125 1.81 2.61 -2.71
C ARG A 125 2.97 2.11 -3.54
N ASP A 126 2.90 0.86 -4.01
CA ASP A 126 3.89 0.30 -4.95
C ASP A 126 3.57 0.80 -6.37
N LEU A 127 4.48 1.58 -6.90
CA LEU A 127 4.36 2.24 -8.19
C LEU A 127 5.15 1.55 -9.31
N GLY A 128 5.26 0.23 -9.25
CA GLY A 128 5.82 -0.54 -10.35
C GLY A 128 6.41 -1.88 -9.95
N GLY A 129 5.84 -2.93 -10.53
CA GLY A 129 6.26 -4.31 -10.34
C GLY A 129 5.60 -5.23 -11.36
N PRO A 130 5.95 -6.52 -11.41
CA PRO A 130 5.26 -7.51 -12.20
C PRO A 130 3.79 -7.61 -11.81
N LEU A 131 2.90 -7.77 -12.79
CA LEU A 131 1.46 -7.64 -12.55
C LEU A 131 0.94 -8.69 -11.56
N GLU A 132 1.13 -9.96 -11.87
CA GLU A 132 0.57 -11.06 -11.08
C GLU A 132 1.20 -11.13 -9.70
N GLU A 133 2.53 -11.11 -9.62
CA GLU A 133 3.28 -11.19 -8.37
C GLU A 133 2.97 -10.01 -7.43
N SER A 134 2.85 -8.80 -7.97
CA SER A 134 2.49 -7.63 -7.18
C SER A 134 1.11 -7.78 -6.54
N LEU A 135 0.11 -8.19 -7.32
CA LEU A 135 -1.25 -8.36 -6.81
C LEU A 135 -1.36 -9.50 -5.79
N GLU A 136 -0.69 -10.63 -6.04
CA GLU A 136 -0.66 -11.74 -5.09
C GLU A 136 -0.01 -11.32 -3.76
N VAL A 137 1.13 -10.61 -3.80
CA VAL A 137 1.80 -10.11 -2.59
C VAL A 137 0.93 -9.09 -1.85
N ARG A 138 0.29 -8.14 -2.56
CA ARG A 138 -0.68 -7.22 -1.97
C ARG A 138 -1.77 -7.98 -1.21
N ASP A 139 -2.37 -8.96 -1.87
CA ASP A 139 -3.51 -9.69 -1.31
C ASP A 139 -3.08 -10.54 -0.10
N MET A 140 -1.87 -11.11 -0.12
CA MET A 140 -1.31 -11.80 1.05
C MET A 140 -1.07 -10.85 2.23
N ILE A 141 -0.55 -9.64 1.98
CA ILE A 141 -0.33 -8.64 3.03
C ILE A 141 -1.68 -8.11 3.53
N ASN A 142 -2.56 -7.65 2.65
CA ASN A 142 -3.82 -7.00 3.03
C ASN A 142 -4.80 -7.98 3.70
N SER A 143 -4.65 -9.29 3.48
CA SER A 143 -5.38 -10.32 4.23
C SER A 143 -4.72 -10.74 5.54
N GLY A 144 -3.58 -10.17 5.91
CA GLY A 144 -2.82 -10.52 7.11
C GLY A 144 -2.10 -11.87 7.04
N LYS A 145 -1.99 -12.49 5.87
CA LYS A 145 -1.30 -13.76 5.67
C LYS A 145 0.22 -13.63 5.82
N ILE A 146 0.78 -12.50 5.43
CA ILE A 146 2.18 -12.12 5.65
C ILE A 146 2.26 -10.70 6.21
N PRO A 147 3.27 -10.38 7.03
CA PRO A 147 3.43 -9.04 7.61
C PRO A 147 3.82 -8.01 6.55
N GLY A 148 3.23 -6.83 6.63
CA GLY A 148 3.52 -5.69 5.76
C GLY A 148 2.54 -4.55 5.99
N PRO A 149 2.78 -3.37 5.40
CA PRO A 149 1.83 -2.26 5.41
C PRO A 149 0.62 -2.57 4.53
N THR A 150 -0.50 -1.89 4.72
CA THR A 150 -1.58 -1.92 3.74
C THR A 150 -1.06 -1.47 2.38
N MET A 151 -1.14 -2.35 1.38
CA MET A 151 -0.53 -2.12 0.06
C MET A 151 -1.56 -1.73 -0.99
N TYR A 152 -1.18 -0.77 -1.82
CA TYR A 152 -1.85 -0.38 -3.06
C TYR A 152 -0.87 -0.57 -4.21
N MET A 153 -1.25 -1.30 -5.26
CA MET A 153 -0.35 -1.72 -6.33
C MET A 153 -0.77 -1.18 -7.69
N SER A 154 0.19 -0.62 -8.43
CA SER A 154 -0.05 -0.22 -9.83
C SER A 154 0.18 -1.35 -10.84
N GLY A 155 0.89 -2.41 -10.44
CA GLY A 155 1.44 -3.35 -11.40
C GLY A 155 2.52 -2.70 -12.28
N PRO A 156 2.67 -3.10 -13.55
CA PRO A 156 3.71 -2.59 -14.43
C PRO A 156 3.67 -1.08 -14.67
N PHE A 157 4.85 -0.49 -14.85
CA PHE A 157 4.95 0.87 -15.38
C PHE A 157 4.41 0.92 -16.80
N VAL A 158 3.61 1.92 -17.13
CA VAL A 158 3.19 2.21 -18.48
C VAL A 158 4.07 3.35 -19.03
N GLN A 159 4.78 3.09 -20.13
CA GLN A 159 5.72 4.03 -20.74
C GLN A 159 5.73 3.93 -22.27
N LYS A 160 6.38 4.87 -22.96
CA LYS A 160 6.43 4.85 -24.44
C LYS A 160 7.35 3.74 -24.95
N LYS A 161 8.56 3.65 -24.39
CA LYS A 161 9.58 2.70 -24.82
C LYS A 161 10.18 2.00 -23.59
N PRO A 162 9.78 0.77 -23.28
CA PRO A 162 10.42 0.01 -22.21
C PRO A 162 11.88 -0.31 -22.52
N TYR A 163 12.67 -0.45 -21.49
CA TYR A 163 14.03 -0.93 -21.65
C TYR A 163 14.03 -2.43 -22.00
N PRO A 164 14.90 -2.88 -22.91
CA PRO A 164 14.98 -4.30 -23.27
C PRO A 164 15.22 -5.19 -22.05
N GLY A 165 14.48 -6.28 -21.94
CA GLY A 165 14.59 -7.25 -20.84
C GLY A 165 13.82 -6.88 -19.58
N THR A 166 13.00 -5.83 -19.62
CA THR A 166 12.18 -5.37 -18.48
C THR A 166 10.68 -5.49 -18.72
N GLU A 167 10.28 -6.24 -19.72
CA GLU A 167 8.89 -6.38 -20.20
C GLU A 167 7.96 -6.95 -19.12
N LEU A 168 8.51 -7.66 -18.15
CA LEU A 168 7.78 -8.22 -17.01
C LEU A 168 7.08 -7.12 -16.18
N PHE A 169 7.70 -5.95 -16.03
CA PHE A 169 7.21 -4.85 -15.20
C PHE A 169 7.22 -3.48 -15.89
N ARG A 170 7.52 -3.43 -17.20
CA ARG A 170 7.48 -2.20 -18.02
C ARG A 170 6.70 -2.47 -19.30
N TRP A 171 5.58 -1.79 -19.46
CA TRP A 171 4.71 -1.97 -20.62
C TRP A 171 4.78 -0.76 -21.54
N GLY A 172 5.30 -0.99 -22.76
CA GLY A 172 5.34 0.03 -23.80
C GLY A 172 3.97 0.30 -24.42
N VAL A 173 3.69 1.53 -24.85
CA VAL A 173 2.46 1.87 -25.60
C VAL A 173 2.76 2.29 -27.01
N ASN A 174 1.89 1.86 -27.95
CA ASN A 174 1.99 2.18 -29.36
C ASN A 174 0.62 2.63 -29.92
N GLY A 175 0.35 3.93 -29.74
CA GLY A 175 -0.90 4.55 -30.16
C GLY A 175 -2.05 4.36 -29.15
N GLU A 176 -3.13 5.12 -29.34
CA GLU A 176 -4.29 5.16 -28.45
C GLU A 176 -4.95 3.81 -28.18
N LYS A 177 -5.13 3.01 -29.25
CA LYS A 177 -5.80 1.70 -29.13
C LYS A 177 -5.04 0.76 -28.22
N ASP A 178 -3.72 0.72 -28.36
CA ASP A 178 -2.85 -0.11 -27.51
C ASP A 178 -2.81 0.40 -26.07
N ALA A 179 -2.72 1.74 -25.90
CA ALA A 179 -2.79 2.38 -24.61
C ALA A 179 -4.07 1.99 -23.86
N ARG A 180 -5.24 2.17 -24.45
CA ARG A 180 -6.54 1.78 -23.86
C ARG A 180 -6.60 0.28 -23.53
N ASN A 181 -6.10 -0.56 -24.43
CA ASN A 181 -6.11 -2.01 -24.18
C ASN A 181 -5.29 -2.39 -22.95
N LYS A 182 -4.10 -1.83 -22.79
CA LYS A 182 -3.25 -2.09 -21.62
C LYS A 182 -3.90 -1.63 -20.31
N ILE A 183 -4.53 -0.45 -20.31
CA ILE A 183 -5.26 0.02 -19.13
C ILE A 183 -6.43 -0.91 -18.78
N ARG A 184 -7.18 -1.41 -19.77
CA ARG A 184 -8.23 -2.42 -19.52
C ARG A 184 -7.70 -3.71 -18.92
N ILE A 185 -6.54 -4.16 -19.37
CA ILE A 185 -5.90 -5.35 -18.80
C ILE A 185 -5.55 -5.11 -17.32
N LEU A 186 -4.91 -3.99 -17.01
CA LEU A 186 -4.57 -3.61 -15.64
C LEU A 186 -5.81 -3.47 -14.75
N ALA A 187 -6.83 -2.78 -15.24
CA ALA A 187 -8.10 -2.61 -14.52
C ALA A 187 -8.80 -3.95 -14.26
N LYS A 188 -8.84 -4.83 -15.26
CA LYS A 188 -9.42 -6.18 -15.12
C LYS A 188 -8.64 -7.04 -14.12
N ALA A 189 -7.33 -6.88 -14.05
CA ALA A 189 -6.49 -7.58 -13.09
C ALA A 189 -6.70 -7.08 -11.64
N GLY A 190 -7.27 -5.88 -11.46
CA GLY A 190 -7.59 -5.34 -10.15
C GLY A 190 -6.45 -4.52 -9.54
N VAL A 191 -5.67 -3.81 -10.35
CA VAL A 191 -4.71 -2.82 -9.83
C VAL A 191 -5.45 -1.67 -9.13
N ASP A 192 -4.80 -1.01 -8.19
CA ASP A 192 -5.40 0.09 -7.42
C ASP A 192 -5.24 1.45 -8.10
N LEU A 193 -4.27 1.57 -9.00
CA LEU A 193 -3.96 2.80 -9.73
C LEU A 193 -3.11 2.49 -10.98
N ILE A 194 -2.94 3.48 -11.85
CA ILE A 194 -2.07 3.39 -13.02
C ILE A 194 -0.81 4.22 -12.79
N LYS A 195 0.36 3.65 -13.08
CA LYS A 195 1.64 4.37 -13.02
C LYS A 195 2.21 4.64 -14.40
N LEU A 196 2.52 5.90 -14.67
CA LEU A 196 3.26 6.33 -15.85
C LEU A 196 4.71 6.68 -15.50
N ILE A 197 5.61 6.36 -16.42
CA ILE A 197 7.00 6.80 -16.38
C ILE A 197 7.40 7.28 -17.79
N ASP A 198 8.31 8.26 -17.88
CA ASP A 198 8.74 8.84 -19.14
C ASP A 198 7.56 9.28 -20.04
N GLN A 199 6.50 9.79 -19.42
CA GLN A 199 5.27 10.20 -20.11
C GLN A 199 5.50 11.36 -21.11
N ASP A 200 6.59 12.11 -20.97
CA ASP A 200 7.02 13.14 -21.92
C ASP A 200 7.45 12.58 -23.27
N GLN A 201 7.65 11.27 -23.39
CA GLN A 201 7.89 10.59 -24.64
C GLN A 201 6.61 10.13 -25.35
N MET A 202 5.46 10.15 -24.65
CA MET A 202 4.15 9.80 -25.20
C MET A 202 3.55 10.96 -25.99
N THR A 203 2.69 10.65 -26.97
CA THR A 203 1.88 11.67 -27.61
C THR A 203 0.72 12.10 -26.68
N PHE A 204 0.15 13.28 -26.96
CA PHE A 204 -1.01 13.76 -26.22
C PHE A 204 -2.21 12.80 -26.32
N GLU A 205 -2.41 12.21 -27.49
CA GLU A 205 -3.48 11.24 -27.76
C GLU A 205 -3.28 9.96 -26.92
N GLU A 206 -2.06 9.45 -26.80
CA GLU A 206 -1.73 8.30 -25.98
C GLU A 206 -1.98 8.58 -24.49
N LEU A 207 -1.52 9.74 -24.01
CA LEU A 207 -1.76 10.15 -22.62
C LEU A 207 -3.24 10.33 -22.31
N SER A 208 -3.96 11.03 -23.20
CA SER A 208 -5.41 11.21 -23.06
C SER A 208 -6.14 9.87 -23.05
N ALA A 209 -5.75 8.95 -23.93
CA ALA A 209 -6.34 7.61 -23.99
C ALA A 209 -6.12 6.81 -22.70
N ILE A 210 -4.91 6.91 -22.09
CA ILE A 210 -4.60 6.26 -20.81
C ILE A 210 -5.48 6.83 -19.70
N VAL A 211 -5.51 8.17 -19.57
CA VAL A 211 -6.24 8.83 -18.49
C VAL A 211 -7.74 8.59 -18.60
N ASP A 212 -8.31 8.78 -19.79
CA ASP A 212 -9.72 8.50 -20.07
C ASP A 212 -10.12 7.07 -19.73
N GLU A 213 -9.30 6.10 -20.15
CA GLU A 213 -9.61 4.70 -19.92
C GLU A 213 -9.46 4.32 -18.45
N ALA A 214 -8.45 4.84 -17.74
CA ALA A 214 -8.27 4.65 -16.32
C ALA A 214 -9.47 5.20 -15.53
N HIS A 215 -9.92 6.41 -15.85
CA HIS A 215 -11.07 7.04 -15.20
C HIS A 215 -12.39 6.28 -15.41
N LYS A 216 -12.60 5.66 -16.57
CA LYS A 216 -13.77 4.77 -16.81
C LYS A 216 -13.80 3.58 -15.86
N HIS A 217 -12.65 3.16 -15.36
CA HIS A 217 -12.50 2.08 -14.40
C HIS A 217 -12.31 2.59 -12.96
N ASN A 218 -12.54 3.89 -12.68
CA ASN A 218 -12.31 4.54 -11.38
C ASN A 218 -10.86 4.45 -10.88
N LEU A 219 -9.90 4.29 -11.78
CA LEU A 219 -8.48 4.24 -11.45
C LEU A 219 -7.86 5.64 -11.59
N LYS A 220 -7.09 6.04 -10.59
CA LYS A 220 -6.26 7.25 -10.66
C LYS A 220 -4.98 6.97 -11.42
N VAL A 221 -4.44 8.01 -12.07
CA VAL A 221 -3.18 7.95 -12.79
C VAL A 221 -2.15 8.77 -12.04
N VAL A 222 -0.98 8.20 -11.80
CA VAL A 222 0.18 8.89 -11.23
C VAL A 222 1.34 8.83 -12.22
N ALA A 223 2.11 9.89 -12.29
CA ALA A 223 3.21 10.02 -13.23
C ALA A 223 4.52 10.42 -12.52
N HIS A 224 5.62 9.98 -13.08
CA HIS A 224 6.96 10.39 -12.66
C HIS A 224 7.33 11.72 -13.35
N ALA A 225 7.63 12.76 -12.59
CA ALA A 225 7.99 14.06 -13.11
C ALA A 225 9.50 14.26 -13.06
N HIS A 226 10.23 13.73 -14.05
CA HIS A 226 11.70 13.83 -14.11
C HIS A 226 12.22 15.20 -14.56
N ARG A 227 11.40 15.98 -15.26
CA ARG A 227 11.81 17.26 -15.81
C ARG A 227 11.18 18.43 -15.06
N PRO A 228 11.89 19.55 -14.89
CA PRO A 228 11.36 20.71 -14.20
C PRO A 228 10.02 21.20 -14.77
N CYS A 229 9.84 21.19 -16.09
CA CYS A 229 8.58 21.59 -16.73
C CYS A 229 7.39 20.71 -16.28
N LEU A 230 7.58 19.40 -16.11
CA LEU A 230 6.54 18.50 -15.63
C LEU A 230 6.24 18.72 -14.15
N LEU A 231 7.27 19.04 -13.36
CA LEU A 231 7.10 19.31 -11.93
C LEU A 231 6.28 20.60 -11.71
N TYR A 232 6.55 21.65 -12.49
CA TYR A 232 5.88 22.95 -12.35
C TYR A 232 4.48 23.00 -13.01
N THR A 233 4.21 22.12 -13.97
CA THR A 233 2.90 22.09 -14.65
C THR A 233 1.96 21.01 -14.11
N SER A 234 2.46 20.10 -13.28
CA SER A 234 1.61 19.09 -12.64
C SER A 234 0.81 19.69 -11.48
N PRO A 235 -0.49 19.41 -11.37
CA PRO A 235 -1.30 19.84 -10.23
C PRO A 235 -0.69 19.35 -8.91
N SER A 236 -0.58 20.23 -7.94
CA SER A 236 -0.09 19.90 -6.61
C SER A 236 -1.19 20.13 -5.58
N PRO A 237 -1.34 19.27 -4.56
CA PRO A 237 -2.27 19.52 -3.45
C PRO A 237 -2.00 20.83 -2.68
N ARG A 238 -0.80 21.41 -2.89
CA ARG A 238 -0.41 22.71 -2.30
C ARG A 238 -0.68 23.89 -3.23
N ASP A 239 -1.21 23.65 -4.43
CA ASP A 239 -1.56 24.73 -5.34
C ASP A 239 -2.88 25.37 -4.90
N PRO A 240 -2.88 26.64 -4.41
CA PRO A 240 -4.07 27.29 -3.88
C PRO A 240 -5.14 27.58 -4.97
N HIS A 241 -4.81 27.39 -6.24
CA HIS A 241 -5.72 27.61 -7.36
C HIS A 241 -6.50 26.35 -7.77
N LEU A 242 -6.30 25.22 -7.09
CA LEU A 242 -6.93 23.93 -7.39
C LEU A 242 -7.90 23.46 -6.29
N SER A 243 -8.24 24.33 -5.35
CA SER A 243 -9.27 24.08 -4.30
C SER A 243 -10.66 24.49 -4.75
#